data_9c372c510b0b14b64fd8fec4589c7747
#
_entry.id   9c372c510b0b14b64fd8fec4589c7747
#
_cell.length_a   1.000
_cell.length_b   1.000
_cell.length_c   1.000
_cell.angle_alpha   90.00
_cell.angle_beta   90.00
_cell.angle_gamma   90.00
#
_symmetry.space_group_name_H-M   'P 1'
#
loop_
_entity.id
_entity.type
_entity.pdbx_description
1 polymer ?
#
loop_
_entity_poly.entity_id
_entity_poly.type
_entity_poly.pdbx_seq_one_letter_code
_entity_poly.pdbx_strand_id
1 'polypeptide(L)'
;MIAGLSALQSCNLDAVPAYVGDNLYVGHPDRVDKQIIHLLQSFAMITAACYCHSTSREFTQPRQDFSYVENFLLMVGHVDATTGLPSPRHVDALERLWGVVADHEMTCSTAAFLHTASSLPDIISCFISAICAATGPLHGGAISVAHKHIKAIGTVANVPAKIERVKSGKELLYGYGHRVYRTTDPRYTYINQVLDGLTEEVARDPLLQVALALDKAASEDEYFTSRKLFPNADLFAAFAYQAL
;
A
#
# COMPACT_ATOMS: atom_id res chain seq x y z
N MET A 1 7.49 -11.74 -3.83
CA MET A 1 6.35 -11.30 -4.65
C MET A 1 6.59 -11.48 -6.15
N ILE A 2 7.49 -10.76 -6.80
CA ILE A 2 7.74 -10.86 -8.26
C ILE A 2 8.03 -12.29 -8.68
N ALA A 3 8.88 -13.02 -7.99
CA ALA A 3 9.16 -14.43 -8.28
C ALA A 3 7.90 -15.32 -8.21
N GLY A 4 7.01 -15.08 -7.23
CA GLY A 4 5.74 -15.80 -7.12
C GLY A 4 4.79 -15.52 -8.28
N LEU A 5 4.71 -14.27 -8.73
CA LEU A 5 3.93 -13.90 -9.92
C LEU A 5 4.51 -14.53 -11.21
N SER A 6 5.85 -14.53 -11.35
CA SER A 6 6.50 -15.20 -12.48
C SER A 6 6.28 -16.72 -12.47
N ALA A 7 6.25 -17.34 -11.29
CA ALA A 7 5.89 -18.75 -11.16
C ALA A 7 4.42 -19.00 -11.54
N LEU A 8 3.50 -18.12 -11.12
CA LEU A 8 2.10 -18.19 -11.52
C LEU A 8 1.92 -18.12 -13.03
N GLN A 9 2.65 -17.21 -13.70
CA GLN A 9 2.67 -17.10 -15.16
C GLN A 9 3.13 -18.41 -15.81
N SER A 10 4.23 -18.99 -15.29
CA SER A 10 4.78 -20.25 -15.82
C SER A 10 3.84 -21.45 -15.66
N CYS A 11 2.94 -21.42 -14.69
CA CYS A 11 1.91 -22.44 -14.49
C CYS A 11 0.68 -22.26 -15.41
N ASN A 12 0.58 -21.14 -16.15
CA ASN A 12 -0.58 -20.81 -16.99
C ASN A 12 -0.15 -20.34 -18.39
N LEU A 13 0.66 -21.14 -19.07
CA LEU A 13 1.24 -20.78 -20.36
C LEU A 13 0.17 -20.53 -21.45
N ASP A 14 -0.98 -21.20 -21.36
CA ASP A 14 -2.10 -21.00 -22.30
C ASP A 14 -2.73 -19.59 -22.21
N ALA A 15 -2.43 -18.86 -21.14
CA ALA A 15 -2.84 -17.47 -20.97
C ALA A 15 -1.77 -16.46 -21.43
N VAL A 16 -0.63 -16.93 -21.97
CA VAL A 16 0.48 -16.11 -22.43
C VAL A 16 0.50 -16.05 -23.96
N PRO A 17 0.14 -14.90 -24.59
CA PRO A 17 0.02 -14.77 -26.03
C PRO A 17 1.27 -15.23 -26.80
N ALA A 18 2.46 -14.95 -26.26
CA ALA A 18 3.72 -15.32 -26.89
C ALA A 18 3.92 -16.85 -27.02
N TYR A 19 3.36 -17.64 -26.13
CA TYR A 19 3.41 -19.12 -26.19
C TYR A 19 2.32 -19.72 -27.07
N VAL A 20 1.14 -19.07 -27.08
CA VAL A 20 0.01 -19.53 -27.91
C VAL A 20 0.15 -19.08 -29.36
N GLY A 21 0.89 -18.00 -29.60
CA GLY A 21 1.09 -17.45 -30.95
C GLY A 21 -0.12 -16.68 -31.48
N ASP A 22 -1.02 -16.23 -30.60
CA ASP A 22 -2.25 -15.54 -30.95
C ASP A 22 -2.55 -14.40 -29.97
N ASN A 23 -3.44 -13.48 -30.39
CA ASN A 23 -4.01 -12.46 -29.54
C ASN A 23 -5.12 -13.06 -28.67
N LEU A 24 -4.86 -13.16 -27.36
CA LEU A 24 -5.80 -13.77 -26.43
C LEU A 24 -6.79 -12.77 -25.79
N TYR A 25 -6.49 -11.47 -25.81
CA TYR A 25 -7.17 -10.50 -24.97
C TYR A 25 -7.91 -9.41 -25.72
N VAL A 26 -7.38 -8.90 -26.82
CA VAL A 26 -8.02 -7.83 -27.59
C VAL A 26 -9.29 -8.39 -28.27
N GLY A 27 -10.44 -7.81 -27.89
CA GLY A 27 -11.75 -8.29 -28.36
C GLY A 27 -12.35 -9.45 -27.54
N HIS A 28 -11.66 -9.88 -26.46
CA HIS A 28 -12.10 -10.98 -25.59
C HIS A 28 -12.25 -10.55 -24.12
N PRO A 29 -13.22 -9.67 -23.77
CA PRO A 29 -13.37 -9.12 -22.42
C PRO A 29 -13.54 -10.21 -21.36
N ASP A 30 -14.31 -11.27 -21.65
CA ASP A 30 -14.51 -12.37 -20.70
C ASP A 30 -13.20 -13.10 -20.31
N ARG A 31 -12.23 -13.14 -21.22
CA ARG A 31 -10.90 -13.71 -20.91
C ARG A 31 -10.10 -12.74 -20.03
N VAL A 32 -10.18 -11.45 -20.31
CA VAL A 32 -9.55 -10.41 -19.49
C VAL A 32 -10.08 -10.47 -18.07
N ASP A 33 -11.39 -10.48 -17.89
CA ASP A 33 -12.05 -10.54 -16.58
C ASP A 33 -11.62 -11.76 -15.76
N LYS A 34 -11.58 -12.93 -16.39
CA LYS A 34 -11.11 -14.15 -15.74
C LYS A 34 -9.67 -14.03 -15.27
N GLN A 35 -8.78 -13.44 -16.08
CA GLN A 35 -7.38 -13.25 -15.72
C GLN A 35 -7.22 -12.20 -14.62
N ILE A 36 -8.03 -11.14 -14.61
CA ILE A 36 -8.05 -10.14 -13.54
C ILE A 36 -8.44 -10.80 -12.21
N ILE A 37 -9.53 -11.56 -12.17
CA ILE A 37 -9.99 -12.26 -10.96
C ILE A 37 -8.91 -13.23 -10.47
N HIS A 38 -8.35 -14.02 -11.37
CA HIS A 38 -7.27 -14.97 -11.04
C HIS A 38 -6.03 -14.25 -10.47
N LEU A 39 -5.63 -13.14 -11.07
CA LEU A 39 -4.52 -12.32 -10.60
C LEU A 39 -4.79 -11.74 -9.21
N LEU A 40 -5.97 -11.16 -8.97
CA LEU A 40 -6.32 -10.57 -7.67
C LEU A 40 -6.27 -11.61 -6.54
N GLN A 41 -6.86 -12.78 -6.75
CA GLN A 41 -6.84 -13.88 -5.78
C GLN A 41 -5.41 -14.37 -5.52
N SER A 42 -4.66 -14.63 -6.57
CA SER A 42 -3.28 -15.13 -6.48
C SER A 42 -2.35 -14.11 -5.85
N PHE A 43 -2.55 -12.82 -6.12
CA PHE A 43 -1.73 -11.75 -5.54
C PHE A 43 -1.90 -11.66 -4.02
N ALA A 44 -3.12 -11.77 -3.50
CA ALA A 44 -3.36 -11.82 -2.07
C ALA A 44 -2.64 -13.01 -1.41
N MET A 45 -2.76 -14.20 -2.01
CA MET A 45 -2.10 -15.42 -1.53
C MET A 45 -0.56 -15.30 -1.57
N ILE A 46 0.00 -14.82 -2.67
CA ILE A 46 1.46 -14.62 -2.83
C ILE A 46 1.96 -13.59 -1.82
N THR A 47 1.22 -12.50 -1.61
CA THR A 47 1.59 -11.46 -0.64
C THR A 47 1.59 -12.01 0.78
N ALA A 48 0.53 -12.73 1.16
CA ALA A 48 0.43 -13.37 2.47
C ALA A 48 1.53 -14.42 2.69
N ALA A 49 1.80 -15.26 1.69
CA ALA A 49 2.87 -16.27 1.77
C ALA A 49 4.26 -15.60 1.92
N CYS A 50 4.52 -14.52 1.18
CA CYS A 50 5.76 -13.75 1.33
C CYS A 50 5.89 -13.12 2.73
N TYR A 51 4.80 -12.57 3.25
CA TYR A 51 4.75 -12.00 4.59
C TYR A 51 5.01 -13.09 5.65
N CYS A 52 4.29 -14.20 5.60
CA CYS A 52 4.48 -15.32 6.53
C CYS A 52 5.91 -15.85 6.49
N HIS A 53 6.48 -16.02 5.30
CA HIS A 53 7.88 -16.45 5.16
C HIS A 53 8.84 -15.44 5.78
N SER A 54 8.68 -14.14 5.51
CA SER A 54 9.57 -13.09 6.02
C SER A 54 9.50 -12.88 7.54
N THR A 55 8.36 -13.22 8.14
CA THR A 55 8.10 -13.09 9.59
C THR A 55 8.16 -14.41 10.34
N SER A 56 8.52 -15.51 9.66
CA SER A 56 8.55 -16.87 10.22
C SER A 56 7.18 -17.29 10.83
N ARG A 57 6.10 -16.87 10.20
CA ARG A 57 4.74 -17.26 10.56
C ARG A 57 4.25 -18.41 9.68
N GLU A 58 3.30 -19.20 10.20
CA GLU A 58 2.61 -20.21 9.42
C GLU A 58 1.59 -19.55 8.48
N PHE A 59 1.53 -20.03 7.22
CA PHE A 59 0.53 -19.60 6.26
C PHE A 59 -0.75 -20.41 6.44
N THR A 60 -1.87 -19.74 6.67
CA THR A 60 -3.19 -20.36 6.78
C THR A 60 -3.90 -20.33 5.44
N GLN A 61 -4.52 -21.46 5.06
CA GLN A 61 -5.27 -21.56 3.80
C GLN A 61 -6.53 -20.66 3.83
N PRO A 62 -6.88 -20.03 2.69
CA PRO A 62 -8.10 -19.23 2.60
C PRO A 62 -9.36 -20.11 2.70
N ARG A 63 -10.47 -19.50 3.12
CA ARG A 63 -11.79 -20.14 3.26
C ARG A 63 -12.75 -19.61 2.20
N GLN A 64 -13.62 -20.48 1.69
CA GLN A 64 -14.60 -20.11 0.66
C GLN A 64 -15.74 -19.23 1.17
N ASP A 65 -16.03 -19.29 2.48
CA ASP A 65 -17.09 -18.54 3.14
C ASP A 65 -16.64 -17.16 3.64
N PHE A 66 -15.38 -16.78 3.42
CA PHE A 66 -14.82 -15.50 3.82
C PHE A 66 -14.74 -14.53 2.64
N SER A 67 -14.87 -13.22 2.96
CA SER A 67 -14.57 -12.14 2.02
C SER A 67 -13.08 -12.11 1.64
N TYR A 68 -12.74 -11.29 0.66
CA TYR A 68 -11.35 -11.11 0.22
C TYR A 68 -10.45 -10.59 1.35
N VAL A 69 -10.94 -9.60 2.12
CA VAL A 69 -10.17 -9.00 3.23
C VAL A 69 -10.09 -9.94 4.42
N GLU A 70 -11.18 -10.63 4.78
CA GLU A 70 -11.15 -11.64 5.82
C GLU A 70 -10.13 -12.73 5.50
N ASN A 71 -10.11 -13.20 4.26
CA ASN A 71 -9.13 -14.18 3.81
C ASN A 71 -7.70 -13.66 3.87
N PHE A 72 -7.46 -12.40 3.50
CA PHE A 72 -6.13 -11.82 3.58
C PHE A 72 -5.64 -11.79 5.04
N LEU A 73 -6.46 -11.30 5.96
CA LEU A 73 -6.12 -11.25 7.40
C LEU A 73 -5.92 -12.66 7.98
N LEU A 74 -6.76 -13.62 7.60
CA LEU A 74 -6.60 -15.02 7.97
C LEU A 74 -5.26 -15.59 7.49
N MET A 75 -4.93 -15.41 6.22
CA MET A 75 -3.71 -15.92 5.60
C MET A 75 -2.43 -15.35 6.22
N VAL A 76 -2.42 -14.08 6.63
CA VAL A 76 -1.27 -13.47 7.31
C VAL A 76 -1.24 -13.76 8.82
N GLY A 77 -2.23 -14.50 9.34
CA GLY A 77 -2.32 -14.84 10.75
C GLY A 77 -2.72 -13.68 11.67
N HIS A 78 -3.40 -12.66 11.11
CA HIS A 78 -3.94 -11.54 11.89
C HIS A 78 -5.36 -11.87 12.34
N VAL A 79 -5.44 -12.69 13.38
CA VAL A 79 -6.69 -13.25 13.92
C VAL A 79 -6.77 -13.07 15.44
N ASP A 80 -7.96 -13.04 15.98
CA ASP A 80 -8.19 -13.07 17.41
C ASP A 80 -7.72 -14.41 18.00
N ALA A 81 -6.94 -14.35 19.06
CA ALA A 81 -6.31 -15.53 19.66
C ALA A 81 -7.32 -16.54 20.26
N THR A 82 -8.52 -16.08 20.60
CA THR A 82 -9.55 -16.93 21.20
C THR A 82 -10.39 -17.63 20.15
N THR A 83 -10.77 -16.89 19.10
CA THR A 83 -11.67 -17.40 18.04
C THR A 83 -10.94 -17.98 16.84
N GLY A 84 -9.69 -17.60 16.62
CA GLY A 84 -8.92 -17.92 15.42
C GLY A 84 -9.46 -17.24 14.15
N LEU A 85 -10.31 -16.22 14.29
CA LEU A 85 -10.96 -15.52 13.18
C LEU A 85 -10.48 -14.07 13.09
N PRO A 86 -10.47 -13.46 11.89
CA PRO A 86 -10.22 -12.02 11.74
C PRO A 86 -11.26 -11.21 12.52
N SER A 87 -10.81 -10.17 13.21
CA SER A 87 -11.73 -9.25 13.90
C SER A 87 -12.55 -8.45 12.88
N PRO A 88 -13.89 -8.36 13.01
CA PRO A 88 -14.71 -7.54 12.12
C PRO A 88 -14.27 -6.08 12.07
N ARG A 89 -13.74 -5.53 13.18
CA ARG A 89 -13.19 -4.18 13.25
C ARG A 89 -11.94 -4.03 12.35
N HIS A 90 -11.05 -5.02 12.35
CA HIS A 90 -9.85 -5.00 11.52
C HIS A 90 -10.19 -5.23 10.04
N VAL A 91 -11.19 -6.04 9.74
CA VAL A 91 -11.73 -6.22 8.39
C VAL A 91 -12.24 -4.89 7.84
N ASP A 92 -13.14 -4.21 8.57
CA ASP A 92 -13.68 -2.89 8.18
C ASP A 92 -12.56 -1.84 8.00
N ALA A 93 -11.60 -1.80 8.91
CA ALA A 93 -10.46 -0.88 8.82
C ALA A 93 -9.63 -1.11 7.56
N LEU A 94 -9.32 -2.36 7.21
CA LEU A 94 -8.53 -2.69 6.02
C LEU A 94 -9.32 -2.47 4.73
N GLU A 95 -10.62 -2.79 4.70
CA GLU A 95 -11.51 -2.50 3.57
C GLU A 95 -11.56 -1.01 3.25
N ARG A 96 -11.72 -0.16 4.28
CA ARG A 96 -11.70 1.30 4.13
C ARG A 96 -10.34 1.78 3.61
N LEU A 97 -9.25 1.29 4.20
CA LEU A 97 -7.90 1.68 3.81
C LEU A 97 -7.60 1.32 2.35
N TRP A 98 -7.98 0.12 1.91
CA TRP A 98 -7.81 -0.30 0.53
C TRP A 98 -8.75 0.44 -0.43
N GLY A 99 -10.00 0.72 -0.01
CA GLY A 99 -10.93 1.52 -0.79
C GLY A 99 -10.41 2.92 -1.09
N VAL A 100 -9.79 3.57 -0.10
CA VAL A 100 -9.22 4.93 -0.23
C VAL A 100 -8.05 4.98 -1.22
N VAL A 101 -7.29 3.88 -1.37
CA VAL A 101 -6.11 3.81 -2.25
C VAL A 101 -6.36 3.03 -3.55
N ALA A 102 -7.59 2.56 -3.79
CA ALA A 102 -7.92 1.70 -4.93
C ALA A 102 -7.73 2.40 -6.27
N ASP A 103 -7.98 3.70 -6.35
CA ASP A 103 -7.79 4.50 -7.54
C ASP A 103 -7.10 5.83 -7.21
N HIS A 104 -6.14 6.22 -8.03
CA HIS A 104 -5.43 7.48 -7.93
C HIS A 104 -4.98 7.98 -9.31
N GLU A 105 -5.90 7.93 -10.28
CA GLU A 105 -5.68 8.37 -11.66
C GLU A 105 -4.48 7.65 -12.34
N MET A 106 -3.74 8.38 -13.18
CA MET A 106 -2.57 7.87 -13.88
C MET A 106 -1.31 7.92 -12.99
N THR A 107 -1.18 6.95 -12.11
CA THR A 107 0.03 6.80 -11.29
C THR A 107 1.20 6.23 -12.10
N CYS A 108 2.41 6.27 -11.55
CA CYS A 108 3.60 5.69 -12.17
C CYS A 108 3.41 4.18 -12.45
N SER A 109 2.82 3.43 -11.53
CA SER A 109 2.52 2.00 -11.72
C SER A 109 1.44 1.77 -12.76
N THR A 110 0.39 2.59 -12.80
CA THR A 110 -0.65 2.54 -13.85
C THR A 110 -0.03 2.81 -15.22
N ALA A 111 0.84 3.82 -15.35
CA ALA A 111 1.54 4.12 -16.59
C ALA A 111 2.45 2.95 -17.02
N ALA A 112 3.18 2.34 -16.10
CA ALA A 112 4.03 1.19 -16.37
C ALA A 112 3.20 -0.03 -16.85
N PHE A 113 2.05 -0.28 -16.20
CA PHE A 113 1.11 -1.32 -16.61
C PHE A 113 0.64 -1.09 -18.05
N LEU A 114 0.12 0.10 -18.36
CA LEU A 114 -0.41 0.44 -19.68
C LEU A 114 0.67 0.42 -20.77
N HIS A 115 1.87 0.90 -20.44
CA HIS A 115 2.99 0.85 -21.38
C HIS A 115 3.36 -0.59 -21.73
N THR A 116 3.44 -1.48 -20.72
CA THR A 116 3.68 -2.91 -20.95
C THR A 116 2.52 -3.54 -21.72
N ALA A 117 1.28 -3.23 -21.37
CA ALA A 117 0.09 -3.75 -22.03
C ALA A 117 0.01 -3.38 -23.53
N SER A 118 0.63 -2.27 -23.95
CA SER A 118 0.65 -1.84 -25.36
C SER A 118 1.36 -2.84 -26.30
N SER A 119 2.19 -3.75 -25.75
CA SER A 119 2.82 -4.84 -26.51
C SER A 119 2.00 -6.15 -26.49
N LEU A 120 0.79 -6.12 -25.91
CA LEU A 120 -0.16 -7.23 -25.81
C LEU A 120 0.38 -8.52 -25.13
N PRO A 121 1.14 -8.41 -24.03
CA PRO A 121 1.53 -9.57 -23.24
C PRO A 121 0.35 -10.06 -22.37
N ASP A 122 0.60 -11.07 -21.57
CA ASP A 122 -0.33 -11.49 -20.51
C ASP A 122 -0.44 -10.45 -19.38
N ILE A 123 -1.54 -10.54 -18.62
CA ILE A 123 -1.84 -9.57 -17.56
C ILE A 123 -0.85 -9.63 -16.39
N ILE A 124 -0.24 -10.79 -16.12
CA ILE A 124 0.73 -10.97 -15.04
C ILE A 124 2.01 -10.20 -15.37
N SER A 125 2.49 -10.23 -16.62
CA SER A 125 3.61 -9.42 -17.09
C SER A 125 3.37 -7.93 -16.91
N CYS A 126 2.16 -7.44 -17.27
CA CYS A 126 1.77 -6.05 -17.04
C CYS A 126 1.78 -5.69 -15.55
N PHE A 127 1.28 -6.58 -14.72
CA PHE A 127 1.18 -6.36 -13.27
C PHE A 127 2.56 -6.39 -12.59
N ILE A 128 3.47 -7.27 -13.02
CA ILE A 128 4.86 -7.27 -12.54
C ILE A 128 5.53 -5.92 -12.83
N SER A 129 5.34 -5.38 -14.03
CA SER A 129 5.84 -4.05 -14.39
C SER A 129 5.31 -2.95 -13.46
N ALA A 130 4.00 -2.97 -13.18
CA ALA A 130 3.38 -2.04 -12.25
C ALA A 130 3.93 -2.16 -10.82
N ILE A 131 4.12 -3.38 -10.31
CA ILE A 131 4.72 -3.60 -8.98
C ILE A 131 6.15 -3.09 -8.94
N CYS A 132 6.96 -3.33 -9.97
CA CYS A 132 8.32 -2.80 -10.02
C CYS A 132 8.33 -1.26 -9.93
N ALA A 133 7.42 -0.58 -10.62
CA ALA A 133 7.28 0.88 -10.54
C ALA A 133 6.77 1.33 -9.15
N ALA A 134 5.86 0.57 -8.53
CA ALA A 134 5.28 0.90 -7.23
C ALA A 134 6.30 0.86 -6.07
N THR A 135 7.40 0.11 -6.20
CA THR A 135 8.44 0.03 -5.14
C THR A 135 9.27 1.32 -4.98
N GLY A 136 9.19 2.24 -5.94
CA GLY A 136 9.96 3.48 -5.93
C GLY A 136 9.60 4.42 -4.76
N PRO A 137 10.59 5.14 -4.17
CA PRO A 137 10.38 6.01 -3.02
C PRO A 137 9.53 7.26 -3.33
N LEU A 138 9.29 7.55 -4.59
CA LEU A 138 8.40 8.63 -5.06
C LEU A 138 7.01 8.12 -5.48
N HIS A 139 6.67 6.88 -5.14
CA HIS A 139 5.40 6.25 -5.41
C HIS A 139 5.00 5.37 -4.21
N GLY A 140 4.54 4.15 -4.38
CA GLY A 140 4.10 3.28 -3.29
C GLY A 140 5.15 3.03 -2.19
N GLY A 141 6.44 3.08 -2.54
CA GLY A 141 7.53 3.01 -1.54
C GLY A 141 7.63 4.23 -0.61
N ALA A 142 6.94 5.33 -0.91
CA ALA A 142 6.97 6.56 -0.10
C ALA A 142 6.44 6.34 1.32
N ILE A 143 5.44 5.49 1.50
CA ILE A 143 4.87 5.14 2.81
C ILE A 143 5.95 4.55 3.75
N SER A 144 6.77 3.64 3.24
CA SER A 144 7.86 3.02 4.02
C SER A 144 8.96 4.03 4.34
N VAL A 145 9.25 4.95 3.42
CA VAL A 145 10.24 6.02 3.64
C VAL A 145 9.73 7.03 4.66
N ALA A 146 8.46 7.44 4.62
CA ALA A 146 7.84 8.32 5.60
C ALA A 146 7.97 7.72 7.02
N HIS A 147 7.57 6.48 7.20
CA HIS A 147 7.69 5.79 8.49
C HIS A 147 9.14 5.66 8.97
N LYS A 148 10.08 5.32 8.07
CA LYS A 148 11.51 5.26 8.38
C LYS A 148 12.05 6.61 8.84
N HIS A 149 11.59 7.71 8.24
CA HIS A 149 11.99 9.06 8.65
C HIS A 149 11.42 9.42 10.03
N ILE A 150 10.15 9.08 10.33
CA ILE A 150 9.57 9.25 11.66
C ILE A 150 10.36 8.46 12.71
N LYS A 151 10.70 7.22 12.40
CA LYS A 151 11.56 6.37 13.25
C LYS A 151 12.94 7.00 13.50
N ALA A 152 13.54 7.65 12.49
CA ALA A 152 14.83 8.32 12.63
C ALA A 152 14.75 9.62 13.48
N ILE A 153 13.60 10.29 13.55
CA ILE A 153 13.36 11.39 14.48
C ILE A 153 13.37 10.86 15.91
N GLY A 154 12.76 9.71 16.15
CA GLY A 154 12.79 8.92 17.37
C GLY A 154 11.95 9.46 18.51
N THR A 155 11.99 10.77 18.80
CA THR A 155 11.23 11.42 19.89
C THR A 155 10.63 12.74 19.46
N VAL A 156 9.55 13.13 20.13
CA VAL A 156 8.89 14.45 19.90
C VAL A 156 9.85 15.61 20.07
N ALA A 157 10.79 15.52 21.01
CA ALA A 157 11.79 16.57 21.25
C ALA A 157 12.70 16.87 20.04
N ASN A 158 12.86 15.90 19.14
CA ASN A 158 13.71 16.04 17.94
C ASN A 158 12.95 16.63 16.74
N VAL A 159 11.61 16.78 16.81
CA VAL A 159 10.78 17.28 15.70
C VAL A 159 11.22 18.69 15.24
N PRO A 160 11.48 19.67 16.12
CA PRO A 160 11.92 20.99 15.66
C PRO A 160 13.23 20.93 14.86
N ALA A 161 14.20 20.14 15.28
CA ALA A 161 15.45 19.97 14.55
C ALA A 161 15.25 19.31 13.17
N LYS A 162 14.29 18.40 13.03
CA LYS A 162 13.90 17.82 11.74
C LYS A 162 13.30 18.89 10.82
N ILE A 163 12.38 19.70 11.31
CA ILE A 163 11.76 20.81 10.56
C ILE A 163 12.85 21.76 10.02
N GLU A 164 13.80 22.18 10.86
CA GLU A 164 14.89 23.06 10.42
C GLU A 164 15.78 22.43 9.35
N ARG A 165 16.07 21.13 9.41
CA ARG A 165 16.83 20.44 8.37
C ARG A 165 16.06 20.41 7.03
N VAL A 166 14.74 20.24 7.07
CA VAL A 166 13.88 20.31 5.88
C VAL A 166 13.87 21.75 5.32
N LYS A 167 13.68 22.76 6.17
CA LYS A 167 13.66 24.19 5.76
C LYS A 167 14.99 24.63 5.13
N SER A 168 16.11 24.10 5.61
CA SER A 168 17.44 24.36 5.03
C SER A 168 17.74 23.59 3.74
N GLY A 169 16.79 22.77 3.23
CA GLY A 169 16.94 21.99 2.00
C GLY A 169 17.86 20.76 2.12
N LYS A 170 18.29 20.42 3.35
CA LYS A 170 19.16 19.26 3.60
C LYS A 170 18.41 17.92 3.55
N GLU A 171 17.11 17.95 3.80
CA GLU A 171 16.26 16.77 3.83
C GLU A 171 14.90 17.05 3.20
N LEU A 172 14.25 15.99 2.70
CA LEU A 172 12.84 16.02 2.31
C LEU A 172 11.95 15.63 3.51
N LEU A 173 10.74 16.15 3.54
CA LEU A 173 9.69 15.70 4.45
C LEU A 173 8.75 14.76 3.72
N TYR A 174 8.97 13.46 3.84
CA TYR A 174 8.05 12.45 3.32
C TYR A 174 6.76 12.47 4.14
N GLY A 175 5.63 12.23 3.49
CA GLY A 175 4.31 12.41 4.08
C GLY A 175 3.74 13.83 3.92
N TYR A 176 4.51 14.74 3.29
CA TYR A 176 4.14 16.13 3.01
C TYR A 176 4.37 16.49 1.54
N GLY A 177 3.41 17.23 0.98
CA GLY A 177 3.40 17.62 -0.44
C GLY A 177 2.90 16.51 -1.34
N HIS A 178 2.39 16.88 -2.49
CA HIS A 178 1.85 15.95 -3.49
C HIS A 178 2.03 16.51 -4.90
N ARG A 179 2.17 15.62 -5.89
CA ARG A 179 2.32 16.04 -7.29
C ARG A 179 1.07 16.74 -7.82
N VAL A 180 -0.10 16.25 -7.41
CA VAL A 180 -1.42 16.74 -7.86
C VAL A 180 -2.02 17.71 -6.86
N TYR A 181 -2.16 17.31 -5.59
CA TYR A 181 -2.84 18.10 -4.57
C TYR A 181 -2.01 19.32 -4.13
N ARG A 182 -2.69 20.47 -4.04
CA ARG A 182 -2.14 21.76 -3.54
C ARG A 182 -2.75 22.16 -2.21
N THR A 183 -3.55 21.26 -1.63
CA THR A 183 -4.16 21.30 -0.31
C THR A 183 -3.89 19.97 0.36
N THR A 184 -4.43 19.75 1.56
CA THR A 184 -4.39 18.44 2.23
C THR A 184 -4.93 17.36 1.28
N ASP A 185 -4.23 16.24 1.19
CA ASP A 185 -4.65 15.07 0.42
C ASP A 185 -6.00 14.56 0.97
N PRO A 186 -7.04 14.41 0.15
CA PRO A 186 -8.35 13.97 0.64
C PRO A 186 -8.30 12.61 1.35
N ARG A 187 -7.36 11.73 1.00
CA ARG A 187 -7.17 10.42 1.63
C ARG A 187 -6.68 10.54 3.08
N TYR A 188 -5.95 11.59 3.41
CA TYR A 188 -5.45 11.85 4.76
C TYR A 188 -6.55 11.83 5.83
N THR A 189 -7.69 12.47 5.57
CA THR A 189 -8.82 12.48 6.50
C THR A 189 -9.40 11.09 6.73
N TYR A 190 -9.56 10.30 5.68
CA TYR A 190 -10.08 8.93 5.78
C TYR A 190 -9.10 7.99 6.50
N ILE A 191 -7.80 8.13 6.26
CA ILE A 191 -6.76 7.35 6.95
C ILE A 191 -6.78 7.66 8.45
N ASN A 192 -6.93 8.93 8.83
CA ASN A 192 -7.05 9.31 10.25
C ASN A 192 -8.32 8.71 10.88
N GLN A 193 -9.45 8.68 10.19
CA GLN A 193 -10.66 7.99 10.68
C GLN A 193 -10.44 6.48 10.88
N VAL A 194 -9.65 5.83 10.02
CA VAL A 194 -9.25 4.42 10.23
C VAL A 194 -8.39 4.29 11.49
N LEU A 195 -7.42 5.18 11.69
CA LEU A 195 -6.58 5.19 12.90
C LEU A 195 -7.39 5.42 14.17
N ASP A 196 -8.39 6.31 14.14
CA ASP A 196 -9.31 6.55 15.26
C ASP A 196 -10.10 5.28 15.60
N GLY A 197 -10.41 4.45 14.63
CA GLY A 197 -11.03 3.13 14.82
C GLY A 197 -10.09 2.06 15.40
N LEU A 198 -8.76 2.28 15.33
CA LEU A 198 -7.70 1.35 15.76
C LEU A 198 -6.93 1.88 16.98
N THR A 199 -7.56 2.69 17.83
CA THR A 199 -6.91 3.41 18.94
C THR A 199 -6.12 2.52 19.90
N GLU A 200 -6.60 1.33 20.19
CA GLU A 200 -5.94 0.40 21.13
C GLU A 200 -4.63 -0.17 20.56
N GLU A 201 -4.63 -0.47 19.27
CA GLU A 201 -3.48 -1.01 18.54
C GLU A 201 -2.44 0.09 18.32
N VAL A 202 -2.89 1.24 17.86
CA VAL A 202 -2.03 2.38 17.47
C VAL A 202 -1.45 3.09 18.70
N ALA A 203 -2.17 3.12 19.84
CA ALA A 203 -1.67 3.71 21.08
C ALA A 203 -0.41 3.03 21.64
N ARG A 204 -0.12 1.80 21.17
CA ARG A 204 1.08 1.05 21.56
C ARG A 204 2.33 1.48 20.79
N ASP A 205 2.16 2.22 19.68
CA ASP A 205 3.30 2.70 18.89
C ASP A 205 3.73 4.11 19.35
N PRO A 206 4.87 4.24 20.03
CA PRO A 206 5.37 5.54 20.48
C PRO A 206 5.72 6.49 19.31
N LEU A 207 5.95 5.96 18.11
CA LEU A 207 6.26 6.75 16.92
C LEU A 207 5.06 7.52 16.39
N LEU A 208 3.83 7.09 16.70
CA LEU A 208 2.63 7.85 16.34
C LEU A 208 2.65 9.24 16.97
N GLN A 209 3.09 9.37 18.23
CA GLN A 209 3.20 10.67 18.90
C GLN A 209 4.23 11.57 18.21
N VAL A 210 5.29 10.98 17.66
CA VAL A 210 6.29 11.72 16.86
C VAL A 210 5.66 12.19 15.55
N ALA A 211 4.89 11.33 14.88
CA ALA A 211 4.19 11.65 13.63
C ALA A 211 3.17 12.78 13.83
N LEU A 212 2.36 12.71 14.90
CA LEU A 212 1.38 13.75 15.26
C LEU A 212 2.05 15.10 15.58
N ALA A 213 3.15 15.07 16.34
CA ALA A 213 3.92 16.29 16.64
C ALA A 213 4.56 16.88 15.38
N LEU A 214 5.05 16.03 14.47
CA LEU A 214 5.61 16.43 13.19
C LEU A 214 4.53 17.08 12.30
N ASP A 215 3.37 16.46 12.20
CA ASP A 215 2.24 16.97 11.44
C ASP A 215 1.78 18.33 11.96
N LYS A 216 1.61 18.45 13.27
CA LYS A 216 1.26 19.73 13.90
C LYS A 216 2.30 20.80 13.60
N ALA A 217 3.58 20.51 13.81
CA ALA A 217 4.66 21.48 13.60
C ALA A 217 4.77 21.93 12.14
N ALA A 218 4.60 21.02 11.17
CA ALA A 218 4.68 21.34 9.76
C ALA A 218 3.43 22.07 9.24
N SER A 219 2.23 21.70 9.71
CA SER A 219 0.98 22.34 9.28
C SER A 219 0.82 23.79 9.79
N GLU A 220 1.45 24.13 10.93
CA GLU A 220 1.45 25.47 11.51
C GLU A 220 2.61 26.35 10.99
N ASP A 221 3.60 25.79 10.30
CA ASP A 221 4.79 26.52 9.83
C ASP A 221 4.55 27.12 8.43
N GLU A 222 4.79 28.46 8.33
CA GLU A 222 4.61 29.22 7.08
C GLU A 222 5.49 28.70 5.93
N TYR A 223 6.64 28.08 6.20
CA TYR A 223 7.48 27.48 5.18
C TYR A 223 6.74 26.43 4.37
N PHE A 224 5.95 25.56 5.02
CA PHE A 224 5.18 24.51 4.35
C PHE A 224 3.91 25.07 3.72
N THR A 225 3.13 25.85 4.45
CA THR A 225 1.83 26.37 3.98
C THR A 225 1.98 27.30 2.78
N SER A 226 2.97 28.22 2.80
CA SER A 226 3.25 29.12 1.67
C SER A 226 3.70 28.38 0.40
N ARG A 227 4.35 27.23 0.56
CA ARG A 227 4.78 26.34 -0.55
C ARG A 227 3.74 25.30 -0.95
N LYS A 228 2.55 25.34 -0.33
CA LYS A 228 1.48 24.37 -0.55
C LYS A 228 1.92 22.92 -0.30
N LEU A 229 2.73 22.73 0.72
CA LEU A 229 3.17 21.43 1.20
C LEU A 229 2.26 21.04 2.37
N PHE A 230 1.28 20.20 2.08
CA PHE A 230 0.30 19.71 3.03
C PHE A 230 0.47 18.21 3.26
N PRO A 231 -0.05 17.65 4.36
CA PRO A 231 0.03 16.22 4.62
C PRO A 231 -0.66 15.40 3.51
N ASN A 232 -0.06 14.28 3.19
CA ASN A 232 -0.57 13.31 2.22
C ASN A 232 -0.85 11.95 2.87
N ALA A 233 -1.33 11.01 2.07
CA ALA A 233 -1.71 9.68 2.54
C ALA A 233 -0.58 8.92 3.25
N ASP A 234 0.69 9.15 2.86
CA ASP A 234 1.82 8.35 3.35
C ASP A 234 2.17 8.62 4.81
N LEU A 235 1.78 9.81 5.34
CA LEU A 235 2.18 10.22 6.68
C LEU A 235 1.69 9.25 7.76
N PHE A 236 0.43 8.85 7.68
CA PHE A 236 -0.21 8.02 8.70
C PHE A 236 -0.59 6.60 8.23
N ALA A 237 -0.62 6.33 6.92
CA ALA A 237 -1.03 5.02 6.41
C ALA A 237 -0.15 3.88 6.92
N ALA A 238 1.16 4.13 7.13
CA ALA A 238 2.05 3.11 7.68
C ALA A 238 1.62 2.64 9.08
N PHE A 239 1.12 3.54 9.92
CA PHE A 239 0.62 3.20 11.26
C PHE A 239 -0.65 2.38 11.21
N ALA A 240 -1.56 2.70 10.27
CA ALA A 240 -2.77 1.90 10.04
C ALA A 240 -2.43 0.47 9.58
N TYR A 241 -1.49 0.32 8.65
CA TYR A 241 -1.03 -1.01 8.22
C TYR A 241 -0.26 -1.78 9.29
N GLN A 242 0.41 -1.11 10.22
CA GLN A 242 1.12 -1.78 11.31
C GLN A 242 0.21 -2.20 12.45
N ALA A 243 -0.94 -1.55 12.61
CA ALA A 243 -1.95 -1.89 13.58
C ALA A 243 -2.79 -3.12 13.14
N LEU A 244 -2.77 -3.42 11.85
CA LEU A 244 -3.44 -4.53 11.17
C LEU A 244 -2.46 -5.64 10.79
#